data_f5a8fd02626dc3e82e3cacc57ccee5a3
#
_entry.id   f5a8fd02626dc3e82e3cacc57ccee5a3
#
_cell.length_a   1.000
_cell.length_b   1.000
_cell.length_c   1.000
_cell.angle_alpha   90.00
_cell.angle_beta   90.00
_cell.angle_gamma   90.00
#
_symmetry.space_group_name_H-M   'P 1'
#
loop_
_entity.id
_entity.type
_entity.pdbx_description
1 polymer ?
#
loop_
_entity_poly.entity_id
_entity_poly.type
_entity_poly.pdbx_seq_one_letter_code
_entity_poly.pdbx_strand_id
1 'polypeptide(L)'
;MLSQRIRRQLAPMLTKQTYLLQAQWIKPQANKGQKGFFSVTLADTDNPNMAIDAMIWEPAVIRKVLEQGQQFGHDLLSRDSRVEVVVEATLGFWANKNTIYVLIHQLSTIGMLGLRQQQREAALRTLKEEGLLTRNASLPWPRFPLRIGIIGKQGSDAVHDILNVLHSSPYRLEITI
;
A
#
# COMPACT_ATOMS: atom_id res chain seq x y z
N MET A 1 -35.79 7.14 16.35
CA MET A 1 -36.41 5.80 16.57
C MET A 1 -36.11 4.81 15.45
N LEU A 2 -36.33 5.16 14.16
CA LEU A 2 -36.12 4.22 13.02
C LEU A 2 -34.71 3.70 12.90
N SER A 3 -33.68 4.57 12.95
CA SER A 3 -32.28 4.22 12.86
C SER A 3 -31.78 3.29 13.98
N GLN A 4 -32.32 3.40 15.18
CA GLN A 4 -32.02 2.47 16.27
C GLN A 4 -32.63 1.08 16.07
N ARG A 5 -33.81 1.00 15.45
CA ARG A 5 -34.43 -0.28 15.06
C ARG A 5 -33.63 -0.96 13.96
N ILE A 6 -33.24 -0.21 12.94
CA ILE A 6 -32.38 -0.69 11.86
C ILE A 6 -31.03 -1.19 12.43
N ARG A 7 -30.41 -0.44 13.35
CA ARG A 7 -29.17 -0.87 14.01
C ARG A 7 -29.33 -2.20 14.75
N ARG A 8 -30.43 -2.37 15.53
CA ARG A 8 -30.67 -3.61 16.29
C ARG A 8 -30.80 -4.83 15.39
N GLN A 9 -31.36 -4.67 14.19
CA GLN A 9 -31.54 -5.76 13.23
C GLN A 9 -30.30 -6.01 12.37
N LEU A 10 -29.62 -4.95 11.89
CA LEU A 10 -28.47 -5.08 10.99
C LEU A 10 -27.13 -5.32 11.73
N ALA A 11 -26.90 -4.70 12.89
CA ALA A 11 -25.60 -4.82 13.58
C ALA A 11 -25.20 -6.28 13.85
N PRO A 12 -26.09 -7.18 14.34
CA PRO A 12 -25.70 -8.57 14.56
C PRO A 12 -25.39 -9.33 13.28
N MET A 13 -25.96 -8.91 12.14
CA MET A 13 -25.72 -9.54 10.83
C MET A 13 -24.38 -9.05 10.23
N LEU A 14 -24.07 -7.76 10.39
CA LEU A 14 -22.90 -7.13 9.83
C LEU A 14 -21.61 -7.46 10.60
N THR A 15 -21.67 -7.59 11.93
CA THR A 15 -20.49 -7.81 12.78
C THR A 15 -20.09 -9.27 12.95
N LYS A 16 -20.93 -10.22 12.54
CA LYS A 16 -20.67 -11.65 12.72
C LYS A 16 -19.66 -12.24 11.72
N GLN A 17 -19.47 -11.59 10.58
CA GLN A 17 -18.66 -12.12 9.50
C GLN A 17 -17.43 -11.23 9.27
N THR A 18 -16.27 -11.84 9.24
CA THR A 18 -15.03 -11.18 8.82
C THR A 18 -14.89 -11.31 7.31
N TYR A 19 -14.57 -10.21 6.67
CA TYR A 19 -14.39 -10.09 5.24
C TYR A 19 -12.91 -9.80 4.94
N LEU A 20 -12.43 -10.37 3.84
CA LEU A 20 -11.20 -9.95 3.19
C LEU A 20 -11.56 -8.96 2.10
N LEU A 21 -11.14 -7.73 2.23
CA LEU A 21 -11.45 -6.65 1.30
C LEU A 21 -10.16 -6.15 0.65
N GLN A 22 -10.08 -6.25 -0.68
CA GLN A 22 -9.05 -5.62 -1.49
C GLN A 22 -9.55 -4.23 -1.89
N ALA A 23 -8.77 -3.20 -1.60
CA ALA A 23 -9.16 -1.83 -1.84
C ALA A 23 -7.94 -0.89 -1.92
N GLN A 24 -8.13 0.29 -2.48
CA GLN A 24 -7.18 1.38 -2.40
C GLN A 24 -7.36 2.14 -1.09
N TRP A 25 -6.28 2.24 -0.31
CA TRP A 25 -6.19 3.02 0.93
C TRP A 25 -5.95 4.48 0.60
N ILE A 26 -6.93 5.33 0.84
CA ILE A 26 -6.86 6.75 0.52
C ILE A 26 -7.30 7.62 1.69
N LYS A 27 -6.82 8.86 1.74
CA LYS A 27 -7.20 9.90 2.72
C LYS A 27 -7.11 9.44 4.19
N PRO A 28 -5.97 8.90 4.65
CA PRO A 28 -5.83 8.51 6.04
C PRO A 28 -5.91 9.73 6.97
N GLN A 29 -6.59 9.59 8.10
CA GLN A 29 -6.74 10.63 9.11
C GLN A 29 -6.59 10.04 10.51
N ALA A 30 -5.59 10.52 11.24
CA ALA A 30 -5.44 10.23 12.66
C ALA A 30 -6.24 11.24 13.48
N ASN A 31 -7.34 10.81 14.08
CA ASN A 31 -8.16 11.67 14.93
C ASN A 31 -7.64 11.64 16.38
N LYS A 32 -7.10 12.77 16.85
CA LYS A 32 -6.48 12.94 18.17
C LYS A 32 -7.47 13.29 19.31
N GLY A 33 -8.77 12.99 19.15
CA GLY A 33 -9.75 13.24 20.21
C GLY A 33 -9.58 12.33 21.43
N GLN A 34 -10.40 12.52 22.51
CA GLN A 34 -10.34 11.75 23.77
C GLN A 34 -10.40 10.22 23.61
N LYS A 35 -10.91 9.73 22.48
CA LYS A 35 -10.83 8.33 22.04
C LYS A 35 -10.16 8.35 20.65
N GLY A 36 -8.83 8.43 20.64
CA GLY A 36 -8.09 8.43 19.39
C GLY A 36 -8.51 7.25 18.50
N PHE A 37 -9.03 7.55 17.33
CA PHE A 37 -9.35 6.56 16.31
C PHE A 37 -8.67 6.95 15.01
N PHE A 38 -8.46 5.98 14.16
CA PHE A 38 -7.92 6.19 12.83
C PHE A 38 -9.02 5.95 11.80
N SER A 39 -9.19 6.88 10.88
CA SER A 39 -10.13 6.74 9.77
C SER A 39 -9.41 6.78 8.44
N VAL A 40 -9.93 6.06 7.49
CA VAL A 40 -9.43 5.99 6.12
C VAL A 40 -10.61 5.77 5.18
N THR A 41 -10.48 6.19 3.96
CA THR A 41 -11.42 5.84 2.90
C THR A 41 -10.83 4.65 2.12
N LEU A 42 -11.60 3.59 1.97
CA LEU A 42 -11.29 2.47 1.10
C LEU A 42 -12.04 2.66 -0.21
N ALA A 43 -11.31 2.81 -1.31
CA ALA A 43 -11.88 2.92 -2.64
C ALA A 43 -11.75 1.60 -3.39
N ASP A 44 -12.71 1.32 -4.26
CA ASP A 44 -12.65 0.18 -5.15
C ASP A 44 -11.48 0.35 -6.14
N THR A 45 -10.79 -0.75 -6.46
CA THR A 45 -9.62 -0.74 -7.36
C THR A 45 -9.98 -0.46 -8.80
N ASP A 46 -11.15 -0.96 -9.23
CA ASP A 46 -11.62 -0.84 -10.61
C ASP A 46 -12.48 0.42 -10.81
N ASN A 47 -13.17 0.84 -9.76
CA ASN A 47 -14.02 2.04 -9.79
C ASN A 47 -13.75 2.96 -8.59
N PRO A 48 -12.76 3.86 -8.68
CA PRO A 48 -12.36 4.74 -7.57
C PRO A 48 -13.45 5.69 -7.07
N ASN A 49 -14.56 5.84 -7.79
CA ASN A 49 -15.71 6.61 -7.33
C ASN A 49 -16.57 5.84 -6.31
N MET A 50 -16.41 4.53 -6.25
CA MET A 50 -17.04 3.69 -5.22
C MET A 50 -16.07 3.60 -4.04
N ALA A 51 -16.43 4.25 -2.96
CA ALA A 51 -15.59 4.31 -1.76
C ALA A 51 -16.43 4.18 -0.51
N ILE A 52 -15.84 3.61 0.54
CA ILE A 52 -16.48 3.41 1.84
C ILE A 52 -15.54 3.90 2.95
N ASP A 53 -16.12 4.51 3.98
CA ASP A 53 -15.36 4.90 5.17
C ASP A 53 -14.98 3.67 5.99
N ALA A 54 -13.72 3.62 6.38
CA ALA A 54 -13.19 2.58 7.23
C ALA A 54 -12.54 3.18 8.49
N MET A 55 -12.57 2.42 9.57
CA MET A 55 -12.14 2.88 10.89
C MET A 55 -11.35 1.82 11.63
N ILE A 56 -10.44 2.30 12.48
CA ILE A 56 -9.73 1.49 13.47
C ILE A 56 -9.88 2.19 14.81
N TRP A 57 -10.53 1.53 15.77
CA TRP A 57 -10.82 2.14 17.08
C TRP A 57 -9.74 1.89 18.12
N GLU A 58 -9.04 0.78 18.04
CA GLU A 58 -8.09 0.36 19.05
C GLU A 58 -6.68 0.86 18.73
N PRO A 59 -6.01 1.59 19.62
CA PRO A 59 -4.65 2.09 19.39
C PRO A 59 -3.63 0.98 19.08
N ALA A 60 -3.81 -0.21 19.68
CA ALA A 60 -2.96 -1.37 19.43
C ALA A 60 -3.12 -1.87 17.99
N VAL A 61 -4.37 -1.90 17.49
CA VAL A 61 -4.67 -2.29 16.10
C VAL A 61 -4.14 -1.24 15.12
N ILE A 62 -4.29 0.05 15.42
CA ILE A 62 -3.71 1.13 14.59
C ILE A 62 -2.21 0.91 14.42
N ARG A 63 -1.47 0.70 15.52
CA ARG A 63 -0.03 0.45 15.48
C ARG A 63 0.30 -0.77 14.63
N LYS A 64 -0.37 -1.89 14.88
CA LYS A 64 -0.17 -3.14 14.13
C LYS A 64 -0.38 -2.94 12.63
N VAL A 65 -1.46 -2.27 12.22
CA VAL A 65 -1.78 -2.01 10.81
C VAL A 65 -0.72 -1.14 10.14
N LEU A 66 -0.25 -0.09 10.84
CA LEU A 66 0.80 0.78 10.32
C LEU A 66 2.15 0.05 10.20
N GLU A 67 2.53 -0.74 11.19
CA GLU A 67 3.73 -1.59 11.15
C GLU A 67 3.67 -2.62 10.02
N GLN A 68 2.53 -3.29 9.84
CA GLN A 68 2.31 -4.20 8.72
C GLN A 68 2.44 -3.47 7.38
N GLY A 69 1.85 -2.26 7.24
CA GLY A 69 2.02 -1.42 6.05
C GLY A 69 3.48 -1.18 5.72
N GLN A 70 4.29 -0.78 6.71
CA GLN A 70 5.73 -0.55 6.56
C GLN A 70 6.49 -1.82 6.14
N GLN A 71 6.15 -2.99 6.69
CA GLN A 71 6.74 -4.27 6.29
C GLN A 71 6.53 -4.57 4.80
N PHE A 72 5.40 -4.14 4.24
CA PHE A 72 5.11 -4.24 2.80
C PHE A 72 5.66 -3.05 1.99
N GLY A 73 6.37 -2.11 2.62
CA GLY A 73 6.95 -0.95 1.96
C GLY A 73 5.95 0.18 1.69
N HIS A 74 4.81 0.19 2.38
CA HIS A 74 3.75 1.18 2.23
C HIS A 74 3.70 2.14 3.42
N ASP A 75 3.73 3.45 3.12
CA ASP A 75 3.41 4.48 4.10
C ASP A 75 1.91 4.76 4.10
N LEU A 76 1.20 4.12 5.04
CA LEU A 76 -0.25 4.23 5.18
C LEU A 76 -0.69 5.58 5.81
N LEU A 77 0.23 6.42 6.26
CA LEU A 77 -0.06 7.76 6.79
C LEU A 77 0.00 8.84 5.70
N SER A 78 0.66 8.57 4.60
CA SER A 78 0.77 9.53 3.49
C SER A 78 -0.60 9.79 2.86
N ARG A 79 -0.97 11.07 2.78
CA ARG A 79 -2.26 11.51 2.20
C ARG A 79 -2.31 11.41 0.68
N ASP A 80 -1.15 11.43 0.06
CA ASP A 80 -1.01 11.45 -1.40
C ASP A 80 -0.81 10.03 -1.97
N SER A 81 -0.53 9.05 -1.11
CA SER A 81 -0.35 7.67 -1.54
C SER A 81 -1.69 6.98 -1.75
N ARG A 82 -1.83 6.39 -2.93
CA ARG A 82 -2.90 5.43 -3.23
C ARG A 82 -2.30 4.05 -3.14
N VAL A 83 -2.40 3.45 -1.97
CA VAL A 83 -1.83 2.13 -1.71
C VAL A 83 -2.91 1.08 -1.81
N GLU A 84 -2.69 0.06 -2.61
CA GLU A 84 -3.58 -1.08 -2.68
C GLU A 84 -3.29 -2.02 -1.51
N VAL A 85 -4.32 -2.34 -0.76
CA VAL A 85 -4.24 -3.16 0.46
C VAL A 85 -5.30 -4.26 0.47
N VAL A 86 -5.00 -5.33 1.20
CA VAL A 86 -5.99 -6.34 1.56
C VAL A 86 -6.18 -6.29 3.07
N VAL A 87 -7.38 -5.95 3.51
CA VAL A 87 -7.73 -5.80 4.92
C VAL A 87 -8.65 -6.92 5.39
N GLU A 88 -8.46 -7.35 6.62
CA GLU A 88 -9.43 -8.17 7.36
C GLU A 88 -10.32 -7.23 8.17
N ALA A 89 -11.61 -7.28 7.91
CA ALA A 89 -12.54 -6.31 8.45
C ALA A 89 -13.92 -6.88 8.70
N THR A 90 -14.67 -6.23 9.56
CA THR A 90 -16.12 -6.44 9.72
C THR A 90 -16.88 -5.19 9.28
N LEU A 91 -18.15 -5.33 9.01
CA LEU A 91 -19.01 -4.20 8.67
C LEU A 91 -19.72 -3.69 9.92
N GLY A 92 -19.82 -2.38 10.05
CA GLY A 92 -20.57 -1.71 11.09
C GLY A 92 -21.62 -0.77 10.51
N PHE A 93 -22.60 -0.41 11.32
CA PHE A 93 -23.63 0.54 10.95
C PHE A 93 -23.60 1.76 11.86
N TRP A 94 -23.46 2.94 11.28
CA TRP A 94 -23.45 4.21 12.00
C TRP A 94 -24.86 4.80 12.04
N ALA A 95 -25.56 4.58 13.14
CA ALA A 95 -26.97 4.96 13.29
C ALA A 95 -27.22 6.47 13.09
N ASN A 96 -26.28 7.33 13.52
CA ASN A 96 -26.42 8.78 13.43
C ASN A 96 -26.27 9.31 11.99
N LYS A 97 -25.48 8.62 11.17
CA LYS A 97 -25.24 8.97 9.76
C LYS A 97 -26.05 8.09 8.80
N ASN A 98 -26.72 7.08 9.33
CA ASN A 98 -27.47 6.07 8.56
C ASN A 98 -26.60 5.42 7.46
N THR A 99 -25.32 5.12 7.80
CA THR A 99 -24.29 4.68 6.85
C THR A 99 -23.60 3.43 7.37
N ILE A 100 -23.24 2.53 6.46
CA ILE A 100 -22.36 1.39 6.72
C ILE A 100 -20.91 1.88 6.69
N TYR A 101 -20.07 1.36 7.57
CA TYR A 101 -18.63 1.56 7.56
C TYR A 101 -17.88 0.23 7.71
N VAL A 102 -16.63 0.23 7.34
CA VAL A 102 -15.71 -0.90 7.51
C VAL A 102 -14.94 -0.75 8.81
N LEU A 103 -14.91 -1.78 9.65
CA LEU A 103 -14.08 -1.85 10.84
C LEU A 103 -12.87 -2.76 10.55
N ILE A 104 -11.71 -2.16 10.41
CA ILE A 104 -10.47 -2.86 10.09
C ILE A 104 -9.87 -3.46 11.35
N HIS A 105 -9.49 -4.74 11.30
CA HIS A 105 -8.83 -5.48 12.39
C HIS A 105 -7.34 -5.65 12.13
N GLN A 106 -6.94 -5.86 10.87
CA GLN A 106 -5.54 -5.99 10.46
C GLN A 106 -5.41 -5.94 8.92
N LEU A 107 -4.18 -5.78 8.43
CA LEU A 107 -3.87 -6.14 7.05
C LEU A 107 -3.77 -7.66 6.93
N SER A 108 -4.32 -8.24 5.88
CA SER A 108 -4.16 -9.67 5.60
C SER A 108 -2.78 -9.93 5.00
N THR A 109 -1.90 -10.54 5.75
CA THR A 109 -0.55 -10.89 5.29
C THR A 109 -0.59 -11.77 4.04
N ILE A 110 -1.48 -12.76 4.03
CA ILE A 110 -1.66 -13.67 2.87
C ILE A 110 -2.19 -12.89 1.67
N GLY A 111 -3.21 -12.03 1.89
CA GLY A 111 -3.78 -11.20 0.83
C GLY A 111 -2.76 -10.21 0.25
N MET A 112 -1.96 -9.56 1.10
CA MET A 112 -0.91 -8.63 0.67
C MET A 112 0.20 -9.34 -0.13
N LEU A 113 0.61 -10.55 0.27
CA LEU A 113 1.57 -11.36 -0.48
C LEU A 113 1.01 -11.78 -1.84
N GLY A 114 -0.25 -12.21 -1.89
CA GLY A 114 -0.95 -12.56 -3.12
C GLY A 114 -1.05 -11.37 -4.08
N LEU A 115 -1.44 -10.20 -3.59
CA LEU A 115 -1.49 -8.97 -4.35
C LEU A 115 -0.12 -8.60 -4.94
N ARG A 116 0.93 -8.65 -4.13
CA ARG A 116 2.31 -8.37 -4.58
C ARG A 116 2.77 -9.35 -5.66
N GLN A 117 2.42 -10.63 -5.53
CA GLN A 117 2.72 -11.63 -6.54
C GLN A 117 2.00 -11.34 -7.86
N GLN A 118 0.71 -11.01 -7.82
CA GLN A 118 -0.07 -10.64 -9.00
C GLN A 118 0.51 -9.40 -9.71
N GLN A 119 0.86 -8.36 -8.95
CA GLN A 119 1.48 -7.14 -9.49
C GLN A 119 2.83 -7.44 -10.17
N ARG A 120 3.64 -8.32 -9.56
CA ARG A 120 4.91 -8.77 -10.16
C ARG A 120 4.69 -9.54 -11.46
N GLU A 121 3.73 -10.46 -11.49
CA GLU A 121 3.42 -11.25 -12.69
C GLU A 121 2.87 -10.37 -13.81
N ALA A 122 1.99 -9.40 -13.49
CA ALA A 122 1.49 -8.43 -14.45
C ALA A 122 2.63 -7.59 -15.04
N ALA A 123 3.52 -7.05 -14.21
CA ALA A 123 4.69 -6.29 -14.66
C ALA A 123 5.61 -7.13 -15.57
N LEU A 124 5.90 -8.38 -15.19
CA LEU A 124 6.71 -9.28 -16.00
C LEU A 124 6.06 -9.59 -17.35
N ARG A 125 4.73 -9.76 -17.38
CA ARG A 125 3.98 -9.96 -18.63
C ARG A 125 4.12 -8.76 -19.56
N THR A 126 3.87 -7.56 -19.06
CA THR A 126 4.03 -6.32 -19.83
C THR A 126 5.44 -6.16 -20.37
N LEU A 127 6.47 -6.36 -19.53
CA LEU A 127 7.87 -6.29 -19.96
C LEU A 127 8.22 -7.32 -21.05
N LYS A 128 7.61 -8.51 -20.99
CA LYS A 128 7.79 -9.55 -22.00
C LYS A 128 7.11 -9.18 -23.32
N GLU A 129 5.87 -8.68 -23.27
CA GLU A 129 5.10 -8.24 -24.44
C GLU A 129 5.78 -7.06 -25.16
N GLU A 130 6.37 -6.15 -24.40
CA GLU A 130 7.15 -5.01 -24.93
C GLU A 130 8.57 -5.39 -25.37
N GLY A 131 9.00 -6.65 -25.18
CA GLY A 131 10.34 -7.13 -25.54
C GLY A 131 11.46 -6.56 -24.68
N LEU A 132 11.13 -5.91 -23.53
CA LEU A 132 12.10 -5.20 -22.70
C LEU A 132 13.00 -6.15 -21.89
N LEU A 133 12.56 -7.39 -21.62
CA LEU A 133 13.33 -8.36 -20.83
C LEU A 133 14.67 -8.74 -21.47
N THR A 134 14.74 -8.74 -22.80
CA THR A 134 15.95 -9.12 -23.56
C THR A 134 16.67 -7.94 -24.19
N ARG A 135 16.03 -6.77 -24.20
CA ARG A 135 16.54 -5.57 -24.87
C ARG A 135 17.93 -5.17 -24.37
N ASN A 136 18.18 -5.24 -23.08
CA ASN A 136 19.47 -4.87 -22.50
C ASN A 136 20.60 -5.81 -22.95
N ALA A 137 20.30 -7.11 -23.10
CA ALA A 137 21.27 -8.10 -23.57
C ALA A 137 21.66 -7.90 -25.06
N SER A 138 20.81 -7.24 -25.84
CA SER A 138 21.06 -6.95 -27.26
C SER A 138 21.84 -5.66 -27.50
N LEU A 139 22.05 -4.84 -26.45
CA LEU A 139 22.80 -3.59 -26.57
C LEU A 139 24.30 -3.87 -26.68
N PRO A 140 25.03 -3.14 -27.56
CA PRO A 140 26.47 -3.28 -27.65
C PRO A 140 27.13 -2.83 -26.34
N TRP A 141 28.07 -3.64 -25.85
CA TRP A 141 28.83 -3.29 -24.64
C TRP A 141 29.76 -2.11 -24.93
N PRO A 142 29.70 -1.02 -24.18
CA PRO A 142 30.58 0.13 -24.39
C PRO A 142 32.02 -0.23 -24.06
N ARG A 143 32.96 0.17 -24.92
CA ARG A 143 34.41 -0.07 -24.71
C ARG A 143 34.93 0.57 -23.43
N PHE A 144 34.44 1.76 -23.11
CA PHE A 144 34.75 2.55 -21.90
C PHE A 144 33.41 3.10 -21.34
N PRO A 145 32.83 2.47 -20.32
CA PRO A 145 31.61 2.96 -19.70
C PRO A 145 31.89 4.15 -18.78
N LEU A 146 31.84 5.36 -19.33
CA LEU A 146 32.01 6.60 -18.55
C LEU A 146 30.72 7.14 -17.93
N ARG A 147 29.57 6.66 -18.41
CA ARG A 147 28.25 6.99 -17.86
C ARG A 147 27.65 5.77 -17.19
N ILE A 148 27.35 5.88 -15.91
CA ILE A 148 26.86 4.78 -15.08
C ILE A 148 25.53 5.18 -14.48
N GLY A 149 24.49 4.38 -14.74
CA GLY A 149 23.20 4.49 -14.07
C GLY A 149 23.10 3.49 -12.92
N ILE A 150 22.68 3.95 -11.74
CA ILE A 150 22.45 3.11 -10.56
C ILE A 150 20.95 3.10 -10.28
N ILE A 151 20.32 1.93 -10.31
CA ILE A 151 18.92 1.75 -9.89
C ILE A 151 18.94 1.19 -8.48
N GLY A 152 18.51 1.99 -7.51
CA GLY A 152 18.51 1.60 -6.11
C GLY A 152 17.71 2.56 -5.25
N LYS A 153 17.47 2.18 -3.98
CA LYS A 153 16.83 3.08 -3.01
C LYS A 153 17.84 4.15 -2.62
N GLN A 154 17.52 5.40 -2.93
CA GLN A 154 18.34 6.55 -2.53
C GLN A 154 18.59 6.54 -1.01
N GLY A 155 19.86 6.74 -0.58
CA GLY A 155 20.26 6.71 0.82
C GLY A 155 20.39 5.31 1.43
N SER A 156 20.36 4.24 0.64
CA SER A 156 20.67 2.89 1.13
C SER A 156 22.18 2.66 1.21
N ASP A 157 22.62 1.84 2.15
CA ASP A 157 24.05 1.48 2.34
C ASP A 157 24.68 0.92 1.05
N ALA A 158 23.92 0.08 0.32
CA ALA A 158 24.38 -0.49 -0.94
C ALA A 158 24.66 0.58 -2.02
N VAL A 159 23.80 1.60 -2.15
CA VAL A 159 24.04 2.72 -3.08
C VAL A 159 25.22 3.55 -2.61
N HIS A 160 25.36 3.77 -1.30
CA HIS A 160 26.49 4.51 -0.72
C HIS A 160 27.83 3.82 -0.98
N ASP A 161 27.90 2.51 -0.79
CA ASP A 161 29.10 1.71 -1.06
C ASP A 161 29.51 1.75 -2.53
N ILE A 162 28.54 1.60 -3.44
CA ILE A 162 28.82 1.73 -4.88
C ILE A 162 29.34 3.12 -5.22
N LEU A 163 28.75 4.18 -4.70
CA LEU A 163 29.19 5.55 -4.94
C LEU A 163 30.61 5.80 -4.42
N ASN A 164 30.94 5.29 -3.24
CA ASN A 164 32.31 5.41 -2.66
C ASN A 164 33.34 4.77 -3.58
N VAL A 165 33.04 3.57 -4.10
CA VAL A 165 33.95 2.88 -5.03
C VAL A 165 34.09 3.66 -6.35
N LEU A 166 32.97 4.14 -6.91
CA LEU A 166 32.98 4.88 -8.18
C LEU A 166 33.69 6.24 -8.05
N HIS A 167 33.51 6.96 -6.95
CA HIS A 167 34.19 8.24 -6.69
C HIS A 167 35.69 8.08 -6.42
N SER A 168 36.10 6.92 -5.91
CA SER A 168 37.55 6.63 -5.74
C SER A 168 38.24 6.22 -7.04
N SER A 169 37.48 6.04 -8.13
CA SER A 169 38.05 5.71 -9.45
C SER A 169 38.89 6.86 -10.01
N PRO A 170 40.05 6.58 -10.65
CA PRO A 170 40.83 7.59 -11.34
C PRO A 170 40.15 8.16 -12.60
N TYR A 171 39.07 7.53 -13.04
CA TYR A 171 38.31 7.94 -14.22
C TYR A 171 37.19 8.93 -13.84
N ARG A 172 36.98 9.93 -14.70
CA ARG A 172 35.88 10.89 -14.52
C ARG A 172 34.58 10.23 -14.99
N LEU A 173 33.85 9.67 -14.05
CA LEU A 173 32.56 8.99 -14.29
C LEU A 173 31.40 9.96 -14.12
N GLU A 174 30.44 9.89 -15.03
CA GLU A 174 29.14 10.54 -14.90
C GLU A 174 28.17 9.52 -14.27
N ILE A 175 27.67 9.82 -13.06
CA ILE A 175 26.83 8.89 -12.28
C ILE A 175 25.43 9.47 -12.16
N THR A 176 24.41 8.66 -12.48
CA THR A 176 22.98 8.98 -12.30
C THR A 176 22.37 7.92 -11.38
N ILE A 177 21.54 8.34 -10.39
CA ILE A 177 20.83 7.46 -9.44
C ILE A 177 19.34 7.53 -9.72
#